data_4e9a70d54c9500c9f7a90597c9502be4
#
_entry.id   4e9a70d54c9500c9f7a90597c9502be4
#
_cell.length_a   1.000
_cell.length_b   1.000
_cell.length_c   1.000
_cell.angle_alpha   90.00
_cell.angle_beta   90.00
_cell.angle_gamma   90.00
#
_symmetry.space_group_name_H-M   'P 1'
#
loop_
_entity.id
_entity.type
_entity.pdbx_description
1 polymer ?
#
loop_
_entity_poly.entity_id
_entity_poly.type
_entity_poly.pdbx_seq_one_letter_code
_entity_poly.pdbx_strand_id
1 'polypeptide(L)'
;ELDRGVFEVSGVYNNTIDKDELIKYAAFAESYSTHPISKSLQKAYGKDIDKTLVTDVEEISGEGVKANVSGREVAAGNRKLMRRLGLEYAECNEVGTQVHVAVDGAYAGLILISDLLKPHAKQAIEELKKAGVRKTVMLTGDAKNVADAVAKELNIDAVYSELLPADKVSKVEELLEHKKSKKKLAFVGDGINDAPVLSRADIGIAMGALGSDAAIEAADIVLMDDDPLKISKAIKISRKCLRIVYENIYFAIGVKLICLVLGAIGIANMWV
;
A
#
# COMPACT_ATOMS: atom_id res chain seq x y z
N GLU A 1 1.63 -3.16 3.14
CA GLU A 1 0.80 -2.31 2.26
C GLU A 1 1.63 -1.17 1.70
N LEU A 2 1.71 -1.09 0.37
CA LEU A 2 2.56 -0.12 -0.34
C LEU A 2 1.77 1.06 -0.91
N ASP A 3 0.44 1.03 -0.79
CA ASP A 3 -0.45 2.11 -1.12
C ASP A 3 -0.83 2.94 0.10
N ARG A 4 -1.36 4.13 -0.13
CA ARG A 4 -1.74 5.06 0.93
C ARG A 4 -3.16 4.88 1.44
N GLY A 5 -3.99 4.07 0.78
CA GLY A 5 -5.44 4.11 0.95
C GLY A 5 -6.03 5.49 0.63
N VAL A 6 -5.28 6.30 -0.12
CA VAL A 6 -5.69 7.63 -0.57
C VAL A 6 -5.83 7.61 -2.07
N PHE A 7 -7.05 7.82 -2.51
CA PHE A 7 -7.40 7.86 -3.92
C PHE A 7 -7.15 9.26 -4.51
N GLU A 8 -6.63 9.31 -5.71
CA GLU A 8 -6.51 10.56 -6.47
C GLU A 8 -6.96 10.37 -7.92
N VAL A 9 -7.43 11.46 -8.52
CA VAL A 9 -7.77 11.49 -9.95
C VAL A 9 -6.48 11.35 -10.76
N SER A 10 -6.34 10.24 -11.47
CA SER A 10 -5.17 9.92 -12.30
C SER A 10 -5.38 10.19 -13.78
N GLY A 11 -6.64 10.28 -14.22
CA GLY A 11 -6.98 10.57 -15.62
C GLY A 11 -8.36 11.19 -15.75
N VAL A 12 -8.52 12.07 -16.73
CA VAL A 12 -9.80 12.68 -17.08
C VAL A 12 -9.99 12.62 -18.60
N TYR A 13 -10.99 11.87 -19.00
CA TYR A 13 -11.33 11.62 -20.40
C TYR A 13 -12.69 12.25 -20.70
N ASN A 14 -12.66 13.48 -21.16
CA ASN A 14 -13.86 14.23 -21.48
C ASN A 14 -14.38 13.89 -22.88
N ASN A 15 -15.69 14.00 -23.07
CA ASN A 15 -16.37 13.77 -24.34
C ASN A 15 -17.02 15.04 -24.87
N THR A 16 -17.98 15.59 -24.11
CA THR A 16 -18.83 16.72 -24.57
C THR A 16 -18.59 18.02 -23.81
N ILE A 17 -17.93 17.95 -22.64
CA ILE A 17 -17.66 19.11 -21.79
C ILE A 17 -16.17 19.20 -21.46
N ASP A 18 -15.73 20.35 -20.97
CA ASP A 18 -14.34 20.54 -20.57
C ASP A 18 -13.98 19.68 -19.34
N LYS A 19 -12.67 19.39 -19.19
CA LYS A 19 -12.16 18.55 -18.09
C LYS A 19 -12.48 19.13 -16.71
N ASP A 20 -12.34 20.44 -16.56
CA ASP A 20 -12.59 21.12 -15.29
C ASP A 20 -14.09 21.11 -14.95
N GLU A 21 -14.96 21.22 -15.95
CA GLU A 21 -16.39 21.06 -15.77
C GLU A 21 -16.78 19.64 -15.43
N LEU A 22 -16.15 18.65 -16.06
CA LEU A 22 -16.40 17.22 -15.76
C LEU A 22 -16.08 16.91 -14.29
N ILE A 23 -14.89 17.34 -13.80
CA ILE A 23 -14.49 17.19 -12.41
C ILE A 23 -15.47 17.96 -11.49
N LYS A 24 -15.84 19.18 -11.84
CA LYS A 24 -16.79 19.98 -11.08
C LYS A 24 -18.12 19.24 -10.89
N TYR A 25 -18.75 18.80 -11.97
CA TYR A 25 -20.05 18.10 -11.87
C TYR A 25 -19.96 16.82 -11.04
N ALA A 26 -18.91 16.01 -11.25
CA ALA A 26 -18.68 14.81 -10.44
C ALA A 26 -18.49 15.12 -8.95
N ALA A 27 -17.66 16.13 -8.63
CA ALA A 27 -17.40 16.54 -7.26
C ALA A 27 -18.65 17.10 -6.55
N PHE A 28 -19.46 17.88 -7.26
CA PHE A 28 -20.71 18.42 -6.72
C PHE A 28 -21.75 17.31 -6.50
N ALA A 29 -21.95 16.42 -7.47
CA ALA A 29 -22.88 15.29 -7.34
C ALA A 29 -22.52 14.39 -6.14
N GLU A 30 -21.23 14.15 -5.92
CA GLU A 30 -20.69 13.34 -4.83
C GLU A 30 -20.41 14.13 -3.53
N SER A 31 -20.87 15.38 -3.43
CA SER A 31 -20.52 16.30 -2.32
C SER A 31 -21.10 15.90 -0.96
N TYR A 32 -22.14 15.11 -0.93
CA TYR A 32 -22.75 14.57 0.30
C TYR A 32 -22.18 13.21 0.72
N SER A 33 -21.47 12.52 -0.17
CA SER A 33 -20.87 11.22 0.12
C SER A 33 -19.58 11.36 0.92
N THR A 34 -19.38 10.47 1.89
CA THR A 34 -18.14 10.35 2.66
C THR A 34 -17.18 9.30 2.10
N HIS A 35 -17.56 8.66 0.99
CA HIS A 35 -16.76 7.60 0.38
C HIS A 35 -15.38 8.14 -0.07
N PRO A 36 -14.29 7.37 0.04
CA PRO A 36 -12.94 7.80 -0.38
C PRO A 36 -12.86 8.29 -1.82
N ILE A 37 -13.58 7.66 -2.75
CA ILE A 37 -13.68 8.08 -4.15
C ILE A 37 -14.29 9.47 -4.27
N SER A 38 -15.39 9.74 -3.55
CA SER A 38 -16.05 11.04 -3.54
C SER A 38 -15.16 12.14 -3.00
N LYS A 39 -14.38 11.84 -1.94
CA LYS A 39 -13.37 12.77 -1.40
C LYS A 39 -12.27 13.07 -2.40
N SER A 40 -11.85 12.08 -3.20
CA SER A 40 -10.84 12.30 -4.23
C SER A 40 -11.32 13.21 -5.35
N LEU A 41 -12.60 13.10 -5.75
CA LEU A 41 -13.22 14.01 -6.71
C LEU A 41 -13.32 15.43 -6.17
N GLN A 42 -13.75 15.58 -4.91
CA GLN A 42 -13.82 16.89 -4.23
C GLN A 42 -12.43 17.55 -4.13
N LYS A 43 -11.40 16.74 -3.79
CA LYS A 43 -9.99 17.20 -3.75
C LYS A 43 -9.49 17.62 -5.12
N ALA A 44 -9.82 16.88 -6.17
CA ALA A 44 -9.42 17.20 -7.55
C ALA A 44 -10.06 18.48 -8.06
N TYR A 45 -11.30 18.76 -7.64
CA TYR A 45 -11.94 20.06 -7.92
C TYR A 45 -11.18 21.23 -7.27
N GLY A 46 -10.63 21.04 -6.07
CA GLY A 46 -9.70 21.98 -5.41
C GLY A 46 -10.28 23.32 -4.98
N LYS A 47 -11.62 23.49 -5.05
CA LYS A 47 -12.34 24.68 -4.63
C LYS A 47 -13.44 24.30 -3.65
N ASP A 48 -13.91 25.27 -2.88
CA ASP A 48 -15.06 25.07 -2.00
C ASP A 48 -16.30 24.70 -2.80
N ILE A 49 -17.00 23.67 -2.33
CA ILE A 49 -18.23 23.18 -2.94
C ILE A 49 -19.40 23.84 -2.24
N ASP A 50 -20.10 24.72 -2.95
CA ASP A 50 -21.36 25.26 -2.47
C ASP A 50 -22.47 24.20 -2.60
N LYS A 51 -22.75 23.53 -1.49
CA LYS A 51 -23.76 22.47 -1.43
C LYS A 51 -25.20 22.99 -1.66
N THR A 52 -25.45 24.30 -1.60
CA THR A 52 -26.76 24.86 -1.92
C THR A 52 -27.11 24.75 -3.40
N LEU A 53 -26.10 24.58 -4.25
CA LEU A 53 -26.28 24.35 -5.68
C LEU A 53 -26.58 22.87 -6.04
N VAL A 54 -26.64 21.99 -5.04
CA VAL A 54 -26.88 20.55 -5.23
C VAL A 54 -28.20 20.19 -4.59
N THR A 55 -29.15 19.75 -5.41
CA THR A 55 -30.48 19.31 -4.99
C THR A 55 -30.80 17.93 -5.55
N ASP A 56 -31.89 17.33 -5.10
CA ASP A 56 -32.43 16.05 -5.63
C ASP A 56 -31.37 14.92 -5.67
N VAL A 57 -30.58 14.83 -4.60
CA VAL A 57 -29.52 13.80 -4.50
C VAL A 57 -30.14 12.43 -4.27
N GLU A 58 -29.95 11.52 -5.20
CA GLU A 58 -30.36 10.11 -5.15
C GLU A 58 -29.13 9.21 -5.22
N GLU A 59 -28.83 8.52 -4.13
CA GLU A 59 -27.78 7.51 -4.11
C GLU A 59 -28.31 6.16 -4.59
N ILE A 60 -27.72 5.61 -5.65
CA ILE A 60 -28.08 4.32 -6.22
C ILE A 60 -27.04 3.30 -5.75
N SER A 61 -27.45 2.48 -4.78
CA SER A 61 -26.54 1.55 -4.10
C SER A 61 -25.76 0.67 -5.07
N GLY A 62 -24.44 0.72 -4.96
CA GLY A 62 -23.51 -0.05 -5.81
C GLY A 62 -23.41 0.42 -7.27
N GLU A 63 -24.03 1.54 -7.63
CA GLU A 63 -23.97 2.08 -9.00
C GLU A 63 -23.41 3.51 -9.05
N GLY A 64 -23.77 4.38 -8.10
CA GLY A 64 -23.32 5.79 -8.07
C GLY A 64 -24.41 6.73 -7.55
N VAL A 65 -24.36 7.99 -7.97
CA VAL A 65 -25.24 9.05 -7.51
C VAL A 65 -25.84 9.82 -8.70
N LYS A 66 -27.08 10.28 -8.53
CA LYS A 66 -27.72 11.31 -9.36
C LYS A 66 -28.01 12.54 -8.51
N ALA A 67 -27.83 13.71 -9.07
CA ALA A 67 -28.13 14.96 -8.40
C ALA A 67 -28.45 16.06 -9.43
N ASN A 68 -29.17 17.07 -9.00
CA ASN A 68 -29.29 18.31 -9.76
C ASN A 68 -28.20 19.26 -9.29
N VAL A 69 -27.29 19.64 -10.18
CA VAL A 69 -26.18 20.55 -9.91
C VAL A 69 -26.36 21.83 -10.70
N SER A 70 -26.70 22.91 -10.02
CA SER A 70 -26.93 24.22 -10.65
C SER A 70 -27.97 24.19 -11.79
N GLY A 71 -29.03 23.40 -11.61
CA GLY A 71 -30.12 23.25 -12.59
C GLY A 71 -29.87 22.21 -13.68
N ARG A 72 -28.75 21.50 -13.65
CA ARG A 72 -28.45 20.40 -14.55
C ARG A 72 -28.55 19.04 -13.87
N GLU A 73 -29.14 18.06 -14.53
CA GLU A 73 -29.16 16.68 -14.05
C GLU A 73 -27.78 16.04 -14.26
N VAL A 74 -27.12 15.63 -13.18
CA VAL A 74 -25.81 15.01 -13.20
C VAL A 74 -25.92 13.60 -12.64
N ALA A 75 -25.37 12.63 -13.33
CA ALA A 75 -25.17 11.27 -12.86
C ALA A 75 -23.68 10.93 -12.85
N ALA A 76 -23.17 10.50 -11.69
CA ALA A 76 -21.78 10.07 -11.53
C ALA A 76 -21.74 8.66 -10.93
N GLY A 77 -21.05 7.72 -11.57
CA GLY A 77 -21.01 6.35 -11.08
C GLY A 77 -20.32 5.38 -12.01
N ASN A 78 -20.56 4.09 -11.77
CA ASN A 78 -19.93 3.03 -12.55
C ASN A 78 -20.67 2.71 -13.86
N ARG A 79 -20.15 1.73 -14.61
CA ARG A 79 -20.74 1.27 -15.88
C ARG A 79 -22.22 0.80 -15.74
N LYS A 80 -22.61 0.28 -14.55
CA LYS A 80 -23.99 -0.18 -14.33
C LYS A 80 -24.95 1.00 -14.35
N LEU A 81 -24.56 2.12 -13.75
CA LEU A 81 -25.35 3.36 -13.78
C LEU A 81 -25.54 3.85 -15.23
N MET A 82 -24.48 3.88 -16.04
CA MET A 82 -24.60 4.30 -17.45
C MET A 82 -25.53 3.40 -18.25
N ARG A 83 -25.43 2.09 -18.06
CA ARG A 83 -26.35 1.12 -18.69
C ARG A 83 -27.82 1.31 -18.25
N ARG A 84 -28.05 1.57 -16.95
CA ARG A 84 -29.38 1.87 -16.40
C ARG A 84 -29.99 3.11 -17.04
N LEU A 85 -29.15 4.11 -17.35
CA LEU A 85 -29.57 5.35 -18.02
C LEU A 85 -29.70 5.19 -19.54
N GLY A 86 -29.36 4.01 -20.10
CA GLY A 86 -29.41 3.77 -21.53
C GLY A 86 -28.34 4.54 -22.31
N LEU A 87 -27.24 4.94 -21.68
CA LEU A 87 -26.18 5.73 -22.28
C LEU A 87 -25.03 4.84 -22.79
N GLU A 88 -24.57 5.13 -23.98
CA GLU A 88 -23.28 4.62 -24.47
C GLU A 88 -22.14 5.33 -23.75
N TYR A 89 -21.15 4.57 -23.30
CA TYR A 89 -20.00 5.09 -22.53
C TYR A 89 -18.67 4.60 -23.11
N ALA A 90 -17.62 5.39 -22.90
CA ALA A 90 -16.28 5.02 -23.32
C ALA A 90 -15.74 3.85 -22.46
N GLU A 91 -15.17 2.83 -23.12
CA GLU A 91 -14.40 1.81 -22.42
C GLU A 91 -12.98 2.33 -22.17
N CYS A 92 -12.50 2.14 -20.95
CA CYS A 92 -11.14 2.45 -20.56
C CYS A 92 -10.47 1.18 -20.03
N ASN A 93 -9.30 0.86 -20.57
CA ASN A 93 -8.50 -0.30 -20.15
C ASN A 93 -7.43 0.08 -19.11
N GLU A 94 -7.39 1.32 -18.68
CA GLU A 94 -6.45 1.76 -17.66
C GLU A 94 -6.87 1.25 -16.27
N VAL A 95 -5.86 1.06 -15.44
CA VAL A 95 -6.02 0.53 -14.09
C VAL A 95 -6.50 1.63 -13.16
N GLY A 96 -7.60 1.39 -12.46
CA GLY A 96 -8.19 2.31 -11.51
C GLY A 96 -9.72 2.20 -11.44
N THR A 97 -10.29 2.91 -10.49
CA THR A 97 -11.73 3.05 -10.36
C THR A 97 -12.25 4.05 -11.39
N GLN A 98 -13.16 3.60 -12.23
CA GLN A 98 -13.75 4.39 -13.29
C GLN A 98 -15.05 5.03 -12.81
N VAL A 99 -15.09 6.36 -12.78
CA VAL A 99 -16.28 7.15 -12.52
C VAL A 99 -16.75 7.78 -13.83
N HIS A 100 -17.81 7.21 -14.40
CA HIS A 100 -18.48 7.76 -15.57
C HIS A 100 -19.41 8.89 -15.15
N VAL A 101 -19.46 9.94 -15.95
CA VAL A 101 -20.29 11.12 -15.69
C VAL A 101 -21.21 11.37 -16.87
N ALA A 102 -22.47 11.59 -16.57
CA ALA A 102 -23.45 12.04 -17.54
C ALA A 102 -24.08 13.37 -17.07
N VAL A 103 -24.39 14.27 -18.00
CA VAL A 103 -24.99 15.57 -17.73
C VAL A 103 -26.16 15.76 -18.70
N ASP A 104 -27.33 16.10 -18.14
CA ASP A 104 -28.57 16.31 -18.88
C ASP A 104 -28.94 15.13 -19.83
N GLY A 105 -28.73 13.91 -19.35
CA GLY A 105 -29.04 12.70 -20.11
C GLY A 105 -28.02 12.36 -21.22
N ALA A 106 -26.90 13.07 -21.32
CA ALA A 106 -25.83 12.80 -22.28
C ALA A 106 -24.55 12.35 -21.57
N TYR A 107 -23.83 11.39 -22.13
CA TYR A 107 -22.53 10.97 -21.59
C TYR A 107 -21.48 12.08 -21.74
N ALA A 108 -20.96 12.55 -20.61
CA ALA A 108 -20.02 13.67 -20.56
C ALA A 108 -18.55 13.23 -20.51
N GLY A 109 -18.25 12.09 -19.92
CA GLY A 109 -16.88 11.57 -19.87
C GLY A 109 -16.62 10.59 -18.73
N LEU A 110 -15.34 10.28 -18.55
CA LEU A 110 -14.81 9.35 -17.56
C LEU A 110 -13.73 10.02 -16.72
N ILE A 111 -13.80 9.82 -15.41
CA ILE A 111 -12.74 10.18 -14.46
C ILE A 111 -12.15 8.87 -13.94
N LEU A 112 -10.84 8.71 -14.10
CA LEU A 112 -10.09 7.59 -13.57
C LEU A 112 -9.50 7.97 -12.22
N ILE A 113 -9.76 7.14 -11.22
CA ILE A 113 -9.28 7.33 -9.85
C ILE A 113 -8.39 6.14 -9.52
N SER A 114 -7.15 6.41 -9.14
CA SER A 114 -6.17 5.39 -8.76
C SER A 114 -5.74 5.59 -7.32
N ASP A 115 -5.38 4.51 -6.68
CA ASP A 115 -4.76 4.57 -5.36
C ASP A 115 -3.32 5.08 -5.49
N LEU A 116 -2.92 5.91 -4.56
CA LEU A 116 -1.57 6.46 -4.54
C LEU A 116 -0.63 5.51 -3.82
N LEU A 117 0.44 5.14 -4.48
CA LEU A 117 1.55 4.46 -3.84
C LEU A 117 2.16 5.33 -2.73
N LYS A 118 2.59 4.69 -1.65
CA LYS A 118 3.32 5.40 -0.58
C LYS A 118 4.55 6.12 -1.15
N PRO A 119 4.84 7.33 -0.67
CA PRO A 119 6.09 7.99 -1.03
C PRO A 119 7.23 7.03 -0.76
N HIS A 120 8.20 7.01 -1.65
CA HIS A 120 9.38 6.16 -1.53
C HIS A 120 9.14 4.64 -1.67
N ALA A 121 7.93 4.15 -1.98
CA ALA A 121 7.67 2.71 -2.14
C ALA A 121 8.63 2.08 -3.16
N LYS A 122 8.78 2.68 -4.32
CA LYS A 122 9.74 2.21 -5.34
C LYS A 122 11.18 2.24 -4.85
N GLN A 123 11.59 3.36 -4.24
CA GLN A 123 12.93 3.49 -3.67
C GLN A 123 13.18 2.47 -2.56
N ALA A 124 12.15 2.16 -1.74
CA ALA A 124 12.26 1.15 -0.70
C ALA A 124 12.56 -0.24 -1.28
N ILE A 125 11.85 -0.65 -2.34
CA ILE A 125 12.11 -1.93 -3.01
C ILE A 125 13.53 -1.97 -3.57
N GLU A 126 14.01 -0.89 -4.18
CA GLU A 126 15.39 -0.80 -4.68
C GLU A 126 16.43 -0.93 -3.54
N GLU A 127 16.22 -0.21 -2.43
CA GLU A 127 17.10 -0.28 -1.27
C GLU A 127 17.08 -1.65 -0.59
N LEU A 128 15.94 -2.35 -0.56
CA LEU A 128 15.85 -3.73 -0.09
C LEU A 128 16.68 -4.67 -0.96
N LYS A 129 16.59 -4.54 -2.28
CA LYS A 129 17.41 -5.35 -3.22
C LYS A 129 18.92 -5.06 -3.02
N LYS A 130 19.30 -3.79 -2.88
CA LYS A 130 20.70 -3.39 -2.53
C LYS A 130 21.12 -3.93 -1.16
N ALA A 131 20.22 -4.01 -0.21
CA ALA A 131 20.47 -4.62 1.09
C ALA A 131 20.55 -6.16 1.04
N GLY A 132 20.43 -6.79 -0.12
CA GLY A 132 20.59 -8.23 -0.33
C GLY A 132 19.30 -9.05 -0.19
N VAL A 133 18.14 -8.42 -0.20
CA VAL A 133 16.86 -9.10 -0.39
C VAL A 133 16.86 -9.68 -1.81
N ARG A 134 16.68 -10.99 -1.92
CA ARG A 134 16.83 -11.70 -3.20
C ARG A 134 15.55 -11.81 -3.99
N LYS A 135 14.41 -11.77 -3.31
CA LYS A 135 13.09 -11.88 -3.92
C LYS A 135 12.11 -11.04 -3.13
N THR A 136 11.37 -10.22 -3.83
CA THR A 136 10.24 -9.44 -3.32
C THR A 136 8.95 -10.04 -3.82
N VAL A 137 7.97 -10.18 -2.93
CA VAL A 137 6.67 -10.77 -3.23
C VAL A 137 5.58 -9.86 -2.70
N MET A 138 4.56 -9.60 -3.50
CA MET A 138 3.37 -8.87 -3.09
C MET A 138 2.20 -9.85 -2.91
N LEU A 139 1.52 -9.76 -1.77
CA LEU A 139 0.27 -10.48 -1.47
C LEU A 139 -0.83 -9.44 -1.28
N THR A 140 -1.84 -9.46 -2.13
CA THR A 140 -2.92 -8.47 -2.09
C THR A 140 -4.29 -9.08 -2.32
N GLY A 141 -5.33 -8.45 -1.77
CA GLY A 141 -6.72 -8.76 -2.09
C GLY A 141 -7.24 -8.08 -3.36
N ASP A 142 -6.43 -7.17 -3.95
CA ASP A 142 -6.83 -6.42 -5.14
C ASP A 142 -6.99 -7.30 -6.37
N ALA A 143 -7.75 -6.78 -7.35
CA ALA A 143 -7.92 -7.42 -8.63
C ALA A 143 -6.57 -7.58 -9.36
N LYS A 144 -6.44 -8.67 -10.09
CA LYS A 144 -5.18 -9.05 -10.75
C LYS A 144 -4.57 -7.95 -11.61
N ASN A 145 -5.36 -7.25 -12.40
CA ASN A 145 -4.89 -6.17 -13.27
C ASN A 145 -4.28 -5.00 -12.50
N VAL A 146 -4.85 -4.65 -11.33
CA VAL A 146 -4.33 -3.60 -10.43
C VAL A 146 -3.02 -4.06 -9.80
N ALA A 147 -3.01 -5.27 -9.23
CA ALA A 147 -1.85 -5.86 -8.59
C ALA A 147 -0.66 -5.99 -9.55
N ASP A 148 -0.89 -6.46 -10.78
CA ASP A 148 0.15 -6.60 -11.81
C ASP A 148 0.73 -5.24 -12.21
N ALA A 149 -0.11 -4.19 -12.33
CA ALA A 149 0.35 -2.84 -12.65
C ALA A 149 1.24 -2.26 -11.54
N VAL A 150 0.82 -2.36 -10.29
CA VAL A 150 1.59 -1.91 -9.12
C VAL A 150 2.90 -2.69 -9.00
N ALA A 151 2.87 -4.01 -9.16
CA ALA A 151 4.07 -4.84 -9.09
C ALA A 151 5.10 -4.47 -10.17
N LYS A 152 4.63 -4.17 -11.38
CA LYS A 152 5.48 -3.71 -12.49
C LYS A 152 6.10 -2.34 -12.20
N GLU A 153 5.31 -1.39 -11.70
CA GLU A 153 5.78 -0.05 -11.35
C GLU A 153 6.85 -0.07 -10.26
N LEU A 154 6.64 -0.90 -9.23
CA LEU A 154 7.54 -1.06 -8.09
C LEU A 154 8.69 -2.04 -8.34
N ASN A 155 8.70 -2.72 -9.50
CA ASN A 155 9.70 -3.74 -9.84
C ASN A 155 9.75 -4.89 -8.80
N ILE A 156 8.57 -5.40 -8.42
CA ILE A 156 8.38 -6.54 -7.53
C ILE A 156 8.53 -7.84 -8.34
N ASP A 157 9.19 -8.85 -7.75
CA ASP A 157 9.58 -10.06 -8.49
C ASP A 157 8.43 -11.07 -8.66
N ALA A 158 7.44 -11.08 -7.76
CA ALA A 158 6.25 -11.93 -7.86
C ALA A 158 5.05 -11.27 -7.18
N VAL A 159 3.86 -11.50 -7.73
CA VAL A 159 2.60 -10.99 -7.19
C VAL A 159 1.55 -12.09 -7.11
N TYR A 160 0.80 -12.09 -6.04
CA TYR A 160 -0.38 -12.93 -5.83
C TYR A 160 -1.54 -12.00 -5.45
N SER A 161 -2.54 -11.97 -6.30
CA SER A 161 -3.70 -11.09 -6.21
C SER A 161 -4.96 -11.85 -5.79
N GLU A 162 -6.04 -11.11 -5.52
CA GLU A 162 -7.38 -11.65 -5.20
C GLU A 162 -7.37 -12.59 -3.99
N LEU A 163 -6.42 -12.39 -3.05
CA LEU A 163 -6.26 -13.24 -1.87
C LEU A 163 -7.21 -12.80 -0.75
N LEU A 164 -7.91 -13.74 -0.17
CA LEU A 164 -8.56 -13.57 1.11
C LEU A 164 -7.53 -13.63 2.27
N PRO A 165 -7.86 -13.15 3.47
CA PRO A 165 -6.93 -13.19 4.60
C PRO A 165 -6.36 -14.59 4.89
N ALA A 166 -7.18 -15.65 4.79
CA ALA A 166 -6.73 -17.02 4.96
C ALA A 166 -5.75 -17.48 3.86
N ASP A 167 -5.98 -17.02 2.61
CA ASP A 167 -5.11 -17.35 1.48
C ASP A 167 -3.74 -16.72 1.62
N LYS A 168 -3.65 -15.52 2.21
CA LYS A 168 -2.36 -14.87 2.51
C LYS A 168 -1.53 -15.74 3.48
N VAL A 169 -2.16 -16.27 4.52
CA VAL A 169 -1.48 -17.18 5.48
C VAL A 169 -0.95 -18.42 4.76
N SER A 170 -1.81 -19.11 4.01
CA SER A 170 -1.44 -20.32 3.26
C SER A 170 -0.31 -20.05 2.27
N LYS A 171 -0.33 -18.86 1.62
CA LYS A 171 0.74 -18.50 0.68
C LYS A 171 2.06 -18.20 1.35
N VAL A 172 2.05 -17.62 2.55
CA VAL A 172 3.27 -17.43 3.34
C VAL A 172 3.82 -18.78 3.81
N GLU A 173 2.98 -19.70 4.24
CA GLU A 173 3.39 -21.07 4.60
C GLU A 173 4.03 -21.80 3.40
N GLU A 174 3.43 -21.74 2.22
CA GLU A 174 4.00 -22.29 0.98
C GLU A 174 5.39 -21.67 0.69
N LEU A 175 5.53 -20.35 0.81
CA LEU A 175 6.80 -19.67 0.61
C LEU A 175 7.86 -20.05 1.65
N LEU A 176 7.45 -20.34 2.89
CA LEU A 176 8.32 -20.84 3.96
C LEU A 176 8.82 -22.25 3.67
N GLU A 177 7.97 -23.13 3.16
CA GLU A 177 8.35 -24.50 2.79
C GLU A 177 9.35 -24.54 1.63
N HIS A 178 9.14 -23.68 0.62
CA HIS A 178 9.99 -23.64 -0.58
C HIS A 178 11.28 -22.82 -0.40
N LYS A 179 11.49 -22.15 0.72
CA LYS A 179 12.74 -21.40 0.95
C LYS A 179 13.91 -22.31 1.28
N LYS A 180 15.11 -21.93 0.88
CA LYS A 180 16.34 -22.61 1.30
C LYS A 180 16.56 -22.46 2.81
N SER A 181 17.01 -23.50 3.51
CA SER A 181 17.13 -23.57 4.97
C SER A 181 17.87 -22.42 5.67
N LYS A 182 18.79 -21.76 4.97
CA LYS A 182 19.56 -20.60 5.50
C LYS A 182 18.94 -19.23 5.19
N LYS A 183 17.77 -19.18 4.54
CA LYS A 183 17.11 -17.92 4.19
C LYS A 183 15.95 -17.65 5.15
N LYS A 184 15.69 -16.36 5.38
CA LYS A 184 14.58 -15.88 6.17
C LYS A 184 13.54 -15.22 5.28
N LEU A 185 12.27 -15.42 5.60
CA LEU A 185 11.14 -14.74 5.00
C LEU A 185 10.68 -13.66 5.99
N ALA A 186 10.71 -12.42 5.55
CA ALA A 186 10.09 -11.32 6.27
C ALA A 186 8.75 -10.98 5.63
N PHE A 187 7.73 -10.80 6.45
CA PHE A 187 6.44 -10.30 6.04
C PHE A 187 6.24 -8.88 6.59
N VAL A 188 5.76 -7.98 5.76
CA VAL A 188 5.47 -6.59 6.12
C VAL A 188 3.98 -6.35 5.94
N GLY A 189 3.31 -5.92 6.98
CA GLY A 189 1.89 -5.59 6.97
C GLY A 189 1.60 -4.47 7.96
N ASP A 190 0.42 -3.85 7.85
CA ASP A 190 0.02 -2.71 8.68
C ASP A 190 -1.28 -2.95 9.44
N GLY A 191 -2.03 -3.96 9.06
CA GLY A 191 -3.41 -4.15 9.48
C GLY A 191 -3.67 -5.24 10.49
N ILE A 192 -4.84 -5.13 11.12
CA ILE A 192 -5.42 -6.16 12.01
C ILE A 192 -5.54 -7.50 11.26
N ASN A 193 -5.86 -7.42 9.97
CA ASN A 193 -6.06 -8.59 9.11
C ASN A 193 -4.77 -9.36 8.81
N ASP A 194 -3.62 -8.71 8.95
CA ASP A 194 -2.31 -9.29 8.68
C ASP A 194 -1.62 -9.87 9.91
N ALA A 195 -2.17 -9.68 11.13
CA ALA A 195 -1.60 -10.22 12.37
C ALA A 195 -1.34 -11.75 12.33
N PRO A 196 -2.25 -12.59 11.78
CA PRO A 196 -1.99 -14.02 11.63
C PRO A 196 -0.82 -14.32 10.68
N VAL A 197 -0.63 -13.49 9.65
CA VAL A 197 0.45 -13.64 8.67
C VAL A 197 1.79 -13.18 9.25
N LEU A 198 1.79 -12.06 10.00
CA LEU A 198 2.96 -11.52 10.71
C LEU A 198 3.56 -12.57 11.65
N SER A 199 2.71 -13.22 12.45
CA SER A 199 3.17 -14.25 13.40
C SER A 199 3.66 -15.55 12.75
N ARG A 200 3.30 -15.82 11.49
CA ARG A 200 3.73 -17.02 10.75
C ARG A 200 5.05 -16.84 10.02
N ALA A 201 5.42 -15.62 9.67
CA ALA A 201 6.67 -15.34 8.98
C ALA A 201 7.89 -15.64 9.88
N ASP A 202 9.09 -15.81 9.31
CA ASP A 202 10.31 -15.86 10.12
C ASP A 202 10.63 -14.52 10.80
N ILE A 203 10.13 -13.42 10.23
CA ILE A 203 10.25 -12.06 10.76
C ILE A 203 8.98 -11.31 10.34
N GLY A 204 8.16 -10.95 11.31
CA GLY A 204 6.99 -10.09 11.13
C GLY A 204 7.38 -8.63 11.33
N ILE A 205 7.01 -7.75 10.39
CA ILE A 205 7.26 -6.31 10.47
C ILE A 205 5.93 -5.59 10.35
N ALA A 206 5.50 -4.93 11.41
CA ALA A 206 4.31 -4.06 11.40
C ALA A 206 4.70 -2.63 11.01
N MET A 207 3.89 -2.02 10.14
CA MET A 207 4.04 -0.63 9.71
C MET A 207 2.86 0.21 10.21
N GLY A 208 3.14 1.48 10.55
CA GLY A 208 2.11 2.42 11.00
C GLY A 208 1.73 2.23 12.46
N ALA A 209 2.35 2.98 13.36
CA ALA A 209 2.16 2.88 14.82
C ALA A 209 0.74 3.17 15.32
N LEU A 210 -0.13 3.69 14.46
CA LEU A 210 -1.56 3.86 14.72
C LEU A 210 -2.37 2.64 14.22
N GLY A 211 -1.68 1.61 13.73
CA GLY A 211 -2.24 0.32 13.41
C GLY A 211 -2.75 -0.41 14.65
N SER A 212 -3.43 -1.52 14.46
CA SER A 212 -4.03 -2.24 15.58
C SER A 212 -2.99 -2.76 16.56
N ASP A 213 -3.32 -2.71 17.85
CA ASP A 213 -2.55 -3.34 18.91
C ASP A 213 -2.24 -4.81 18.60
N ALA A 214 -3.15 -5.49 17.91
CA ALA A 214 -2.96 -6.88 17.47
C ALA A 214 -1.81 -7.07 16.45
N ALA A 215 -1.62 -6.14 15.53
CA ALA A 215 -0.49 -6.21 14.58
C ALA A 215 0.84 -5.91 15.27
N ILE A 216 0.82 -4.94 16.22
CA ILE A 216 2.00 -4.61 17.03
C ILE A 216 2.41 -5.80 17.89
N GLU A 217 1.46 -6.49 18.52
CA GLU A 217 1.72 -7.67 19.38
C GLU A 217 2.21 -8.88 18.56
N ALA A 218 1.75 -9.02 17.32
CA ALA A 218 2.11 -10.13 16.43
C ALA A 218 3.46 -9.95 15.70
N ALA A 219 4.03 -8.74 15.70
CA ALA A 219 5.23 -8.41 14.94
C ALA A 219 6.52 -8.48 15.77
N ASP A 220 7.61 -8.94 15.14
CA ASP A 220 8.96 -8.88 15.73
C ASP A 220 9.56 -7.48 15.66
N ILE A 221 9.16 -6.69 14.68
CA ILE A 221 9.63 -5.32 14.44
C ILE A 221 8.43 -4.43 14.18
N VAL A 222 8.38 -3.29 14.86
CA VAL A 222 7.35 -2.26 14.64
C VAL A 222 8.01 -1.00 14.11
N LEU A 223 7.55 -0.54 12.96
CA LEU A 223 7.92 0.74 12.38
C LEU A 223 6.85 1.78 12.76
N MET A 224 7.26 2.79 13.53
CA MET A 224 6.35 3.78 14.11
C MET A 224 5.74 4.73 13.10
N ASP A 225 6.28 4.78 11.90
CA ASP A 225 5.76 5.55 10.79
C ASP A 225 5.57 4.71 9.54
N ASP A 226 4.84 5.27 8.60
CA ASP A 226 4.41 4.61 7.37
C ASP A 226 5.44 4.71 6.22
N ASP A 227 6.73 4.95 6.52
CA ASP A 227 7.76 5.04 5.49
C ASP A 227 8.42 3.69 5.22
N PRO A 228 8.17 3.05 4.05
CA PRO A 228 8.73 1.75 3.70
C PRO A 228 10.26 1.75 3.57
N LEU A 229 10.92 2.92 3.39
CA LEU A 229 12.39 3.03 3.42
C LEU A 229 13.00 2.59 4.74
N LYS A 230 12.25 2.68 5.85
CA LYS A 230 12.74 2.29 7.17
C LYS A 230 12.99 0.80 7.31
N ILE A 231 12.36 -0.03 6.49
CA ILE A 231 12.64 -1.48 6.46
C ILE A 231 14.11 -1.72 6.07
N SER A 232 14.59 -1.07 5.02
CA SER A 232 16.00 -1.18 4.60
C SER A 232 16.97 -0.66 5.66
N LYS A 233 16.58 0.40 6.37
CA LYS A 233 17.35 0.96 7.48
C LYS A 233 17.42 -0.01 8.66
N ALA A 234 16.31 -0.67 9.02
CA ALA A 234 16.27 -1.69 10.05
C ALA A 234 17.22 -2.86 9.75
N ILE A 235 17.24 -3.34 8.50
CA ILE A 235 18.19 -4.37 8.05
C ILE A 235 19.65 -3.91 8.23
N LYS A 236 19.97 -2.67 7.84
CA LYS A 236 21.33 -2.12 7.98
C LYS A 236 21.75 -2.01 9.45
N ILE A 237 20.84 -1.56 10.33
CA ILE A 237 21.08 -1.47 11.77
C ILE A 237 21.31 -2.86 12.37
N SER A 238 20.44 -3.83 12.09
CA SER A 238 20.59 -5.20 12.57
C SER A 238 21.95 -5.81 12.21
N ARG A 239 22.40 -5.65 10.94
CA ARG A 239 23.71 -6.13 10.52
C ARG A 239 24.86 -5.45 11.25
N LYS A 240 24.75 -4.14 11.50
CA LYS A 240 25.75 -3.41 12.28
C LYS A 240 25.81 -3.90 13.72
N CYS A 241 24.65 -4.12 14.34
CA CYS A 241 24.58 -4.70 15.69
C CYS A 241 25.27 -6.08 15.76
N LEU A 242 24.95 -6.98 14.82
CA LEU A 242 25.57 -8.30 14.75
C LEU A 242 27.09 -8.19 14.58
N ARG A 243 27.58 -7.29 13.74
CA ARG A 243 29.03 -7.05 13.60
C ARG A 243 29.68 -6.66 14.92
N ILE A 244 29.08 -5.69 15.63
CA ILE A 244 29.59 -5.25 16.94
C ILE A 244 29.61 -6.40 17.95
N VAL A 245 28.57 -7.25 17.96
CA VAL A 245 28.52 -8.42 18.84
C VAL A 245 29.66 -9.39 18.52
N TYR A 246 29.90 -9.69 17.24
CA TYR A 246 31.02 -10.56 16.86
C TYR A 246 32.39 -9.94 17.17
N GLU A 247 32.56 -8.65 16.93
CA GLU A 247 33.80 -7.94 17.28
C GLU A 247 34.08 -8.04 18.79
N ASN A 248 33.05 -7.84 19.62
CA ASN A 248 33.18 -7.98 21.07
C ASN A 248 33.52 -9.42 21.52
N ILE A 249 32.87 -10.43 20.91
CA ILE A 249 33.15 -11.84 21.21
C ILE A 249 34.59 -12.19 20.85
N TYR A 250 35.04 -11.84 19.64
CA TYR A 250 36.40 -12.14 19.22
C TYR A 250 37.43 -11.39 20.06
N PHE A 251 37.16 -10.15 20.42
CA PHE A 251 38.03 -9.38 21.30
C PHE A 251 38.15 -10.03 22.69
N ALA A 252 37.01 -10.40 23.31
CA ALA A 252 37.02 -11.04 24.61
C ALA A 252 37.76 -12.41 24.62
N ILE A 253 37.52 -13.22 23.57
CA ILE A 253 38.24 -14.50 23.42
C ILE A 253 39.73 -14.26 23.19
N GLY A 254 40.10 -13.26 22.38
CA GLY A 254 41.49 -12.89 22.12
C GLY A 254 42.24 -12.49 23.39
N VAL A 255 41.65 -11.58 24.19
CA VAL A 255 42.23 -11.17 25.48
C VAL A 255 42.39 -12.39 26.40
N LYS A 256 41.37 -13.24 26.52
CA LYS A 256 41.44 -14.45 27.35
C LYS A 256 42.54 -15.39 26.92
N LEU A 257 42.70 -15.61 25.62
CA LEU A 257 43.78 -16.47 25.08
C LEU A 257 45.17 -15.86 25.38
N ILE A 258 45.34 -14.54 25.21
CA ILE A 258 46.57 -13.85 25.53
C ILE A 258 46.95 -14.04 27.02
N CYS A 259 45.98 -13.80 27.92
CA CYS A 259 46.15 -14.01 29.37
C CYS A 259 46.55 -15.45 29.71
N LEU A 260 45.90 -16.43 29.08
CA LEU A 260 46.25 -17.85 29.27
C LEU A 260 47.66 -18.18 28.81
N VAL A 261 48.08 -17.68 27.66
CA VAL A 261 49.45 -17.87 27.13
C VAL A 261 50.48 -17.20 28.06
N LEU A 262 50.26 -15.96 28.48
CA LEU A 262 51.12 -15.25 29.42
C LEU A 262 51.22 -15.98 30.77
N GLY A 263 50.13 -16.54 31.27
CA GLY A 263 50.15 -17.39 32.46
C GLY A 263 50.90 -18.68 32.29
N ALA A 264 50.76 -19.34 31.12
CA ALA A 264 51.46 -20.59 30.83
C ALA A 264 52.98 -20.41 30.68
N ILE A 265 53.41 -19.21 30.19
CA ILE A 265 54.86 -18.84 30.11
C ILE A 265 55.42 -18.35 31.46
N GLY A 266 54.57 -18.17 32.48
CA GLY A 266 54.96 -17.69 33.81
C GLY A 266 55.22 -16.19 33.92
N ILE A 267 54.80 -15.40 32.91
CA ILE A 267 54.95 -13.95 32.90
C ILE A 267 53.83 -13.27 33.67
N ALA A 268 52.60 -13.83 33.62
CA ALA A 268 51.43 -13.32 34.36
C ALA A 268 51.23 -14.09 35.65
N ASN A 269 51.34 -13.43 36.76
CA ASN A 269 50.95 -13.96 38.09
C ASN A 269 49.50 -13.64 38.38
N MET A 270 48.91 -14.26 39.42
CA MET A 270 47.50 -14.15 39.84
C MET A 270 47.01 -12.73 40.14
N TRP A 271 47.89 -11.70 40.04
CA TRP A 271 47.65 -10.30 40.34
C TRP A 271 47.78 -9.35 39.12
N VAL A 272 47.86 -9.85 37.92
CA VAL A 272 47.91 -9.05 36.65
C VAL A 272 46.61 -9.25 35.84
#